data_1a964e3a07f3f6c511d61c8b6d4c3728
#
_entry.id   1a964e3a07f3f6c511d61c8b6d4c3728
#
_cell.length_a   1.000
_cell.length_b   1.000
_cell.length_c   1.000
_cell.angle_alpha   90.00
_cell.angle_beta   90.00
_cell.angle_gamma   90.00
#
_symmetry.space_group_name_H-M   'P 1'
#
loop_
_entity.id
_entity.type
_entity.pdbx_description
1 polymer ?
#
loop_
_entity_poly.entity_id
_entity_poly.type
_entity_poly.pdbx_seq_one_letter_code
_entity_poly.pdbx_strand_id
1 'polypeptide(L)'
;MSKKEMTTEKLLKVRLYLSLLVYTVVGYGLTLILDYIFSKFDNGIFAWLYWRLDLLFILYLMIGFVCIFNYYWKKPWGYLDEVIDATQTVYEQNNHTVSLSDSLKELEAQLNQIKMSVLLSKRAAKQAEEKKNEIIMYLAHDIRTPLTTVIGYLSLLHEAPDMPEQQKEKYVKVALNKAERLEKLINELFEITKYNAHKVIIKKENVDLHCLIAQVIDEIYPTLSANGNTAVFTAEDNLSVNAEPEKLARVFSNLLRNAASYSYPQTEITISAKRLEHDIQITFENHGKTIPQEQLNSIFEKFNRLDDARLSNTGGAGLGLSIAEEIIHLHGGKITASSQNETIDFVITLPLSA
;
A
#
# COMPACT_ATOMS: atom_id res chain seq x y z
N MET A 1 -31.54 -8.34 -28.02
CA MET A 1 -31.06 -9.65 -28.51
C MET A 1 -29.56 -9.65 -28.45
N SER A 2 -28.98 -10.32 -27.46
CA SER A 2 -27.55 -10.43 -27.23
C SER A 2 -26.89 -11.19 -28.40
N LYS A 3 -25.96 -10.56 -29.12
CA LYS A 3 -25.02 -11.22 -30.02
C LYS A 3 -24.17 -12.17 -29.17
N LYS A 4 -24.53 -13.46 -29.17
CA LYS A 4 -23.72 -14.52 -28.56
C LYS A 4 -22.43 -14.55 -29.33
N GLU A 5 -21.35 -13.98 -28.79
CA GLU A 5 -20.00 -14.09 -29.35
C GLU A 5 -19.67 -15.55 -29.50
N MET A 6 -19.42 -15.94 -30.75
CA MET A 6 -19.05 -17.32 -31.10
C MET A 6 -17.63 -17.55 -30.59
N THR A 7 -17.44 -18.46 -29.65
CA THR A 7 -16.11 -18.80 -29.13
C THR A 7 -15.15 -19.14 -30.29
N THR A 8 -13.86 -18.79 -30.18
CA THR A 8 -12.82 -19.03 -31.19
C THR A 8 -12.80 -20.47 -31.68
N GLU A 9 -13.12 -21.42 -30.81
CA GLU A 9 -13.27 -22.85 -31.14
C GLU A 9 -14.41 -23.10 -32.13
N LYS A 10 -15.59 -22.51 -31.88
CA LYS A 10 -16.75 -22.66 -32.78
C LYS A 10 -16.48 -22.05 -34.14
N LEU A 11 -15.80 -20.91 -34.16
CA LEU A 11 -15.44 -20.22 -35.39
C LEU A 11 -14.42 -21.00 -36.24
N LEU A 12 -13.44 -21.63 -35.61
CA LEU A 12 -12.49 -22.52 -36.28
C LEU A 12 -13.17 -23.77 -36.83
N LYS A 13 -14.05 -24.40 -36.05
CA LYS A 13 -14.83 -25.56 -36.53
C LYS A 13 -15.71 -25.21 -37.71
N VAL A 14 -16.44 -24.09 -37.67
CA VAL A 14 -17.31 -23.65 -38.77
C VAL A 14 -16.48 -23.38 -40.02
N ARG A 15 -15.32 -22.71 -39.90
CA ARG A 15 -14.43 -22.48 -41.06
C ARG A 15 -13.86 -23.76 -41.64
N LEU A 16 -13.49 -24.74 -40.80
CA LEU A 16 -13.04 -26.06 -41.23
C LEU A 16 -14.12 -26.77 -42.05
N TYR A 17 -15.36 -26.87 -41.48
CA TYR A 17 -16.46 -27.53 -42.22
C TYR A 17 -16.83 -26.79 -43.48
N LEU A 18 -16.85 -25.47 -43.50
CA LEU A 18 -17.15 -24.66 -44.68
C LEU A 18 -16.08 -24.86 -45.76
N SER A 19 -14.80 -24.89 -45.39
CA SER A 19 -13.70 -25.11 -46.35
C SER A 19 -13.75 -26.53 -46.96
N LEU A 20 -14.07 -27.55 -46.16
CA LEU A 20 -14.27 -28.92 -46.63
C LEU A 20 -15.48 -29.02 -47.60
N LEU A 21 -16.58 -28.37 -47.25
CA LEU A 21 -17.80 -28.34 -48.05
C LEU A 21 -17.55 -27.64 -49.39
N VAL A 22 -16.91 -26.46 -49.39
CA VAL A 22 -16.55 -25.76 -50.63
C VAL A 22 -15.60 -26.59 -51.49
N TYR A 23 -14.60 -27.22 -50.88
CA TYR A 23 -13.66 -28.07 -51.57
C TYR A 23 -14.33 -29.27 -52.24
N THR A 24 -15.25 -29.95 -51.53
CA THR A 24 -16.03 -31.10 -52.08
C THR A 24 -16.93 -30.66 -53.23
N VAL A 25 -17.63 -29.53 -53.10
CA VAL A 25 -18.53 -29.00 -54.14
C VAL A 25 -17.72 -28.61 -55.42
N VAL A 26 -16.59 -27.94 -55.24
CA VAL A 26 -15.70 -27.56 -56.38
C VAL A 26 -15.17 -28.82 -57.03
N GLY A 27 -14.70 -29.81 -56.24
CA GLY A 27 -14.20 -31.08 -56.81
C GLY A 27 -15.27 -31.83 -57.57
N TYR A 28 -16.49 -31.91 -57.07
CA TYR A 28 -17.61 -32.55 -57.78
C TYR A 28 -17.95 -31.83 -59.07
N GLY A 29 -17.98 -30.51 -59.08
CA GLY A 29 -18.17 -29.68 -60.31
C GLY A 29 -17.07 -29.95 -61.36
N LEU A 30 -15.84 -30.10 -60.89
CA LEU A 30 -14.69 -30.38 -61.75
C LEU A 30 -14.75 -31.78 -62.37
N THR A 31 -15.22 -32.79 -61.58
CA THR A 31 -15.42 -34.15 -62.14
C THR A 31 -16.52 -34.20 -63.15
N LEU A 32 -17.63 -33.45 -63.00
CA LEU A 32 -18.68 -33.37 -64.04
C LEU A 32 -18.17 -32.72 -65.34
N ILE A 33 -17.32 -31.72 -65.23
CA ILE A 33 -16.70 -31.11 -66.42
C ILE A 33 -15.73 -32.10 -67.12
N LEU A 34 -14.92 -32.80 -66.34
CA LEU A 34 -14.00 -33.82 -66.87
C LEU A 34 -14.73 -34.99 -67.50
N ASP A 35 -15.81 -35.44 -66.90
CA ASP A 35 -16.72 -36.48 -67.43
C ASP A 35 -17.26 -36.06 -68.78
N TYR A 36 -17.76 -34.85 -68.94
CA TYR A 36 -18.27 -34.30 -70.18
C TYR A 36 -17.17 -34.16 -71.23
N ILE A 37 -15.94 -33.74 -70.86
CA ILE A 37 -14.81 -33.61 -71.83
C ILE A 37 -14.34 -34.98 -72.30
N PHE A 38 -14.12 -35.92 -71.34
CA PHE A 38 -13.56 -37.24 -71.71
C PHE A 38 -14.54 -38.09 -72.48
N SER A 39 -15.86 -37.90 -72.32
CA SER A 39 -16.88 -38.57 -73.10
C SER A 39 -16.85 -38.22 -74.60
N LYS A 40 -16.19 -37.13 -75.03
CA LYS A 40 -16.07 -36.69 -76.39
C LYS A 40 -14.80 -37.19 -77.15
N PHE A 41 -13.83 -37.75 -76.39
CA PHE A 41 -12.57 -38.23 -76.96
C PHE A 41 -12.52 -39.73 -76.91
N ASP A 42 -12.43 -40.34 -78.06
CA ASP A 42 -12.39 -41.84 -78.23
C ASP A 42 -10.97 -42.39 -78.28
N ASN A 43 -10.00 -41.69 -77.69
CA ASN A 43 -8.61 -42.13 -77.60
C ASN A 43 -8.38 -43.01 -76.37
N GLY A 44 -7.59 -44.12 -76.54
CA GLY A 44 -7.39 -45.12 -75.48
C GLY A 44 -6.96 -44.62 -74.11
N ILE A 45 -6.23 -43.49 -74.02
CA ILE A 45 -5.81 -42.84 -72.76
C ILE A 45 -6.98 -42.14 -72.10
N PHE A 46 -7.81 -41.42 -72.86
CA PHE A 46 -8.98 -40.72 -72.34
C PHE A 46 -10.09 -41.69 -71.92
N ALA A 47 -10.27 -42.79 -72.65
CA ALA A 47 -11.20 -43.87 -72.26
C ALA A 47 -10.74 -44.54 -70.95
N TRP A 48 -9.43 -44.74 -70.76
CA TRP A 48 -8.88 -45.30 -69.53
C TRP A 48 -9.07 -44.32 -68.33
N LEU A 49 -8.85 -43.01 -68.55
CA LEU A 49 -9.07 -41.97 -67.53
C LEU A 49 -10.58 -41.82 -67.15
N TYR A 50 -11.46 -41.92 -68.14
CA TYR A 50 -12.91 -41.90 -67.97
C TYR A 50 -13.38 -42.99 -67.00
N TRP A 51 -12.90 -44.24 -67.23
CA TRP A 51 -13.24 -45.38 -66.32
C TRP A 51 -12.61 -45.29 -64.94
N ARG A 52 -11.75 -44.28 -64.63
CA ARG A 52 -11.08 -44.08 -63.37
C ARG A 52 -11.36 -42.72 -62.76
N LEU A 53 -12.32 -41.97 -63.25
CA LEU A 53 -12.71 -40.66 -62.73
C LEU A 53 -13.10 -40.68 -61.26
N ASP A 54 -13.77 -41.76 -60.82
CA ASP A 54 -14.13 -41.99 -59.43
C ASP A 54 -12.90 -42.11 -58.49
N LEU A 55 -11.89 -42.88 -58.97
CA LEU A 55 -10.62 -42.98 -58.20
C LEU A 55 -9.88 -41.68 -58.13
N LEU A 56 -9.83 -40.89 -59.23
CA LEU A 56 -9.23 -39.57 -59.26
C LEU A 56 -9.96 -38.61 -58.32
N PHE A 57 -11.26 -38.67 -58.25
CA PHE A 57 -12.06 -37.85 -57.31
C PHE A 57 -11.78 -38.25 -55.88
N ILE A 58 -11.71 -39.53 -55.53
CA ILE A 58 -11.36 -40.00 -54.18
C ILE A 58 -9.93 -39.52 -53.83
N LEU A 59 -8.97 -39.63 -54.74
CA LEU A 59 -7.62 -39.14 -54.49
C LEU A 59 -7.58 -37.63 -54.26
N TYR A 60 -8.32 -36.85 -55.08
CA TYR A 60 -8.51 -35.42 -54.87
C TYR A 60 -9.05 -35.10 -53.50
N LEU A 61 -10.14 -35.77 -53.07
CA LEU A 61 -10.74 -35.58 -51.75
C LEU A 61 -9.74 -35.90 -50.61
N MET A 62 -8.97 -37.00 -50.72
CA MET A 62 -7.98 -37.36 -49.71
C MET A 62 -6.87 -36.31 -49.60
N ILE A 63 -6.31 -35.86 -50.70
CA ILE A 63 -5.24 -34.86 -50.70
C ILE A 63 -5.76 -33.55 -50.09
N GLY A 64 -6.94 -33.07 -50.50
CA GLY A 64 -7.50 -31.85 -49.98
C GLY A 64 -7.88 -31.93 -48.51
N PHE A 65 -8.44 -33.09 -48.10
CA PHE A 65 -8.73 -33.33 -46.69
C PHE A 65 -7.45 -33.24 -45.84
N VAL A 66 -6.37 -33.89 -46.23
CA VAL A 66 -5.09 -33.86 -45.53
C VAL A 66 -4.52 -32.43 -45.47
N CYS A 67 -4.57 -31.69 -46.58
CA CYS A 67 -4.07 -30.31 -46.63
C CYS A 67 -4.89 -29.37 -45.76
N ILE A 68 -6.22 -29.40 -45.89
CA ILE A 68 -7.14 -28.58 -45.07
C ILE A 68 -7.01 -28.92 -43.61
N PHE A 69 -7.04 -30.22 -43.27
CA PHE A 69 -6.89 -30.68 -41.90
C PHE A 69 -5.57 -30.24 -41.30
N ASN A 70 -4.45 -30.40 -41.99
CA ASN A 70 -3.13 -29.99 -41.51
C ASN A 70 -3.02 -28.48 -41.29
N TYR A 71 -3.64 -27.66 -42.16
CA TYR A 71 -3.71 -26.23 -42.01
C TYR A 71 -4.46 -25.81 -40.71
N TYR A 72 -5.65 -26.38 -40.49
CA TYR A 72 -6.44 -26.06 -39.32
C TYR A 72 -5.90 -26.70 -38.03
N TRP A 73 -5.18 -27.83 -38.14
CA TRP A 73 -4.52 -28.48 -36.98
C TRP A 73 -3.33 -27.68 -36.48
N LYS A 74 -2.55 -27.05 -37.35
CA LYS A 74 -1.40 -26.24 -36.94
C LYS A 74 -1.80 -24.91 -36.29
N LYS A 75 -2.95 -24.36 -36.58
CA LYS A 75 -3.36 -23.04 -36.14
C LYS A 75 -3.53 -22.91 -34.60
N PRO A 76 -4.15 -23.86 -33.87
CA PRO A 76 -4.21 -23.82 -32.39
C PRO A 76 -2.84 -23.87 -31.71
N TRP A 77 -1.87 -24.59 -32.29
CA TRP A 77 -0.50 -24.67 -31.77
C TRP A 77 0.20 -23.31 -31.84
N GLY A 78 0.02 -22.57 -32.93
CA GLY A 78 0.54 -21.21 -33.05
C GLY A 78 -0.05 -20.26 -31.98
N TYR A 79 -1.33 -20.39 -31.65
CA TYR A 79 -1.92 -19.62 -30.56
C TYR A 79 -1.38 -20.02 -29.19
N LEU A 80 -1.07 -21.31 -29.00
CA LEU A 80 -0.47 -21.78 -27.74
C LEU A 80 0.94 -21.20 -27.54
N ASP A 81 1.77 -21.23 -28.59
CA ASP A 81 3.12 -20.65 -28.55
C ASP A 81 3.05 -19.14 -28.26
N GLU A 82 2.13 -18.42 -28.92
CA GLU A 82 1.91 -16.99 -28.68
C GLU A 82 1.50 -16.68 -27.22
N VAL A 83 0.68 -17.54 -26.60
CA VAL A 83 0.27 -17.40 -25.19
C VAL A 83 1.43 -17.73 -24.25
N ILE A 84 2.24 -18.74 -24.57
CA ILE A 84 3.43 -19.08 -23.76
C ILE A 84 4.42 -17.92 -23.75
N ASP A 85 4.75 -17.35 -24.91
CA ASP A 85 5.64 -16.20 -25.02
C ASP A 85 5.08 -14.97 -24.29
N ALA A 86 3.76 -14.76 -24.39
CA ALA A 86 3.07 -13.70 -23.68
C ALA A 86 3.15 -13.85 -22.16
N THR A 87 3.02 -15.08 -21.63
CA THR A 87 3.16 -15.31 -20.16
C THR A 87 4.56 -15.02 -19.69
N GLN A 88 5.59 -15.33 -20.46
CA GLN A 88 6.96 -14.98 -20.14
C GLN A 88 7.15 -13.45 -20.07
N THR A 89 6.56 -12.72 -21.01
CA THR A 89 6.58 -11.24 -21.07
C THR A 89 5.90 -10.60 -19.84
N VAL A 90 4.91 -11.26 -19.24
CA VAL A 90 4.26 -10.77 -18.00
C VAL A 90 5.23 -10.73 -16.83
N TYR A 91 6.16 -11.68 -16.72
CA TYR A 91 7.16 -11.73 -15.65
C TYR A 91 8.38 -10.84 -15.89
N GLU A 92 8.63 -10.45 -17.13
CA GLU A 92 9.73 -9.56 -17.47
C GLU A 92 9.47 -8.13 -17.02
N GLN A 93 10.53 -7.45 -16.54
CA GLN A 93 10.45 -6.09 -15.99
C GLN A 93 10.38 -4.98 -17.05
N ASN A 94 10.27 -5.33 -18.33
CA ASN A 94 10.21 -4.33 -19.38
C ASN A 94 8.79 -3.75 -19.52
N ASN A 95 8.74 -2.49 -19.94
CA ASN A 95 7.49 -1.74 -20.12
C ASN A 95 6.69 -2.14 -21.37
N HIS A 96 7.09 -3.21 -22.07
CA HIS A 96 6.40 -3.65 -23.28
C HIS A 96 5.05 -4.27 -22.90
N THR A 97 3.98 -3.78 -23.48
CA THR A 97 2.66 -4.40 -23.38
C THR A 97 2.66 -5.74 -24.10
N VAL A 98 1.94 -6.72 -23.55
CA VAL A 98 1.66 -7.97 -24.25
C VAL A 98 0.80 -7.64 -25.45
N SER A 99 1.18 -8.13 -26.64
CA SER A 99 0.40 -8.01 -27.86
C SER A 99 0.16 -9.40 -28.43
N LEU A 100 -1.10 -9.75 -28.65
CA LEU A 100 -1.55 -11.03 -29.17
C LEU A 100 -2.32 -10.84 -30.48
N SER A 101 -2.54 -11.93 -31.19
CA SER A 101 -3.37 -11.92 -32.41
C SER A 101 -4.82 -11.51 -32.12
N ASP A 102 -5.52 -10.97 -33.12
CA ASP A 102 -6.92 -10.50 -33.00
C ASP A 102 -7.87 -11.54 -32.39
N SER A 103 -7.59 -12.83 -32.58
CA SER A 103 -8.35 -13.93 -32.01
C SER A 103 -8.19 -14.09 -30.50
N LEU A 104 -7.19 -13.46 -29.89
CA LEU A 104 -6.81 -13.56 -28.47
C LEU A 104 -6.86 -12.21 -27.75
N LYS A 105 -7.53 -11.19 -28.32
CA LYS A 105 -7.62 -9.83 -27.73
C LYS A 105 -8.16 -9.79 -26.32
N GLU A 106 -9.12 -10.64 -25.99
CA GLU A 106 -9.67 -10.72 -24.64
C GLU A 106 -8.61 -11.22 -23.65
N LEU A 107 -7.83 -12.24 -24.04
CA LEU A 107 -6.73 -12.76 -23.25
C LEU A 107 -5.58 -11.73 -23.12
N GLU A 108 -5.29 -10.98 -24.20
CA GLU A 108 -4.33 -9.86 -24.19
C GLU A 108 -4.70 -8.84 -23.10
N ALA A 109 -5.97 -8.41 -23.05
CA ALA A 109 -6.44 -7.46 -22.05
C ALA A 109 -6.27 -8.00 -20.61
N GLN A 110 -6.61 -9.28 -20.39
CA GLN A 110 -6.46 -9.93 -19.07
C GLN A 110 -4.98 -10.05 -18.67
N LEU A 111 -4.10 -10.48 -19.59
CA LEU A 111 -2.67 -10.57 -19.33
C LEU A 111 -2.03 -9.21 -19.03
N ASN A 112 -2.41 -8.16 -19.76
CA ASN A 112 -1.95 -6.79 -19.48
C ASN A 112 -2.46 -6.27 -18.14
N GLN A 113 -3.68 -6.59 -17.73
CA GLN A 113 -4.21 -6.26 -16.42
C GLN A 113 -3.45 -6.98 -15.28
N ILE A 114 -3.16 -8.28 -15.46
CA ILE A 114 -2.35 -9.05 -14.50
C ILE A 114 -0.94 -8.45 -14.42
N LYS A 115 -0.30 -8.17 -15.56
CA LYS A 115 1.03 -7.53 -15.61
C LYS A 115 1.05 -6.23 -14.83
N MET A 116 0.04 -5.37 -15.03
CA MET A 116 -0.06 -4.10 -14.32
C MET A 116 -0.23 -4.29 -12.81
N SER A 117 -1.06 -5.24 -12.38
CA SER A 117 -1.25 -5.54 -10.95
C SER A 117 0.03 -6.09 -10.30
N VAL A 118 0.76 -6.98 -10.97
CA VAL A 118 2.06 -7.50 -10.50
C VAL A 118 3.09 -6.38 -10.41
N LEU A 119 3.16 -5.50 -11.40
CA LEU A 119 4.08 -4.36 -11.41
C LEU A 119 3.79 -3.39 -10.26
N LEU A 120 2.51 -3.05 -10.03
CA LEU A 120 2.10 -2.18 -8.92
C LEU A 120 2.39 -2.81 -7.56
N SER A 121 2.08 -4.10 -7.39
CA SER A 121 2.39 -4.83 -6.16
C SER A 121 3.90 -4.87 -5.87
N LYS A 122 4.72 -5.11 -6.90
CA LYS A 122 6.18 -5.13 -6.76
C LYS A 122 6.76 -3.75 -6.43
N ARG A 123 6.22 -2.68 -7.03
CA ARG A 123 6.60 -1.30 -6.71
C ARG A 123 6.22 -0.95 -5.26
N ALA A 124 5.00 -1.30 -4.85
CA ALA A 124 4.56 -1.07 -3.46
C ALA A 124 5.43 -1.84 -2.45
N ALA A 125 5.77 -3.11 -2.73
CA ALA A 125 6.66 -3.90 -1.90
C ALA A 125 8.06 -3.27 -1.79
N LYS A 126 8.63 -2.81 -2.92
CA LYS A 126 9.93 -2.14 -2.95
C LYS A 126 9.92 -0.83 -2.16
N GLN A 127 8.89 -0.01 -2.34
CA GLN A 127 8.73 1.24 -1.59
C GLN A 127 8.59 0.99 -0.08
N ALA A 128 7.85 -0.06 0.31
CA ALA A 128 7.72 -0.44 1.71
C ALA A 128 9.06 -0.91 2.30
N GLU A 129 9.87 -1.64 1.52
CA GLU A 129 11.21 -2.06 1.93
C GLU A 129 12.19 -0.89 2.05
N GLU A 130 12.20 0.02 1.08
CA GLU A 130 13.01 1.24 1.11
C GLU A 130 12.65 2.11 2.32
N LYS A 131 11.35 2.31 2.57
CA LYS A 131 10.86 3.05 3.75
C LYS A 131 11.26 2.37 5.07
N LYS A 132 11.19 1.03 5.13
CA LYS A 132 11.65 0.25 6.28
C LYS A 132 13.14 0.46 6.54
N ASN A 133 13.97 0.42 5.49
CA ASN A 133 15.42 0.60 5.60
C ASN A 133 15.78 2.04 6.02
N GLU A 134 15.08 3.03 5.51
CA GLU A 134 15.21 4.43 5.92
C GLU A 134 14.92 4.59 7.43
N ILE A 135 13.83 4.02 7.90
CA ILE A 135 13.46 3.99 9.33
C ILE A 135 14.58 3.39 10.19
N ILE A 136 15.15 2.26 9.77
CA ILE A 136 16.23 1.59 10.50
C ILE A 136 17.48 2.49 10.57
N MET A 137 17.82 3.20 9.48
CA MET A 137 18.95 4.12 9.46
C MET A 137 18.77 5.30 10.42
N TYR A 138 17.59 5.93 10.41
CA TYR A 138 17.26 7.02 11.35
C TYR A 138 17.34 6.55 12.80
N LEU A 139 16.76 5.40 13.09
CA LEU A 139 16.76 4.82 14.43
C LEU A 139 18.19 4.54 14.93
N ALA A 140 19.03 3.94 14.08
CA ALA A 140 20.43 3.67 14.41
C ALA A 140 21.19 4.96 14.72
N HIS A 141 20.94 6.04 13.97
CA HIS A 141 21.54 7.36 14.23
C HIS A 141 21.07 7.93 15.56
N ASP A 142 19.74 7.91 15.81
CA ASP A 142 19.14 8.53 17.01
C ASP A 142 19.46 7.77 18.31
N ILE A 143 19.73 6.47 18.21
CA ILE A 143 20.28 5.64 19.30
C ILE A 143 21.77 5.91 19.52
N ARG A 144 22.56 6.00 18.45
CA ARG A 144 24.02 6.17 18.54
C ARG A 144 24.40 7.47 19.23
N THR A 145 23.70 8.58 18.90
CA THR A 145 24.04 9.90 19.43
C THR A 145 23.99 10.01 20.95
N PRO A 146 22.88 9.67 21.66
CA PRO A 146 22.83 9.68 23.11
C PRO A 146 23.76 8.63 23.73
N LEU A 147 23.89 7.45 23.11
CA LEU A 147 24.79 6.41 23.60
C LEU A 147 26.26 6.84 23.61
N THR A 148 26.74 7.44 22.51
CA THR A 148 28.10 8.00 22.42
C THR A 148 28.33 9.08 23.47
N THR A 149 27.32 9.92 23.71
CA THR A 149 27.37 10.96 24.76
C THR A 149 27.50 10.33 26.16
N VAL A 150 26.69 9.32 26.48
CA VAL A 150 26.77 8.61 27.77
C VAL A 150 28.15 8.00 27.95
N ILE A 151 28.64 7.25 26.96
CA ILE A 151 29.97 6.64 27.01
C ILE A 151 31.05 7.71 27.18
N GLY A 152 31.00 8.82 26.43
CA GLY A 152 31.98 9.89 26.53
C GLY A 152 32.05 10.54 27.92
N TYR A 153 30.92 10.85 28.53
CA TYR A 153 30.91 11.43 29.88
C TYR A 153 31.35 10.41 30.95
N LEU A 154 30.98 9.16 30.82
CA LEU A 154 31.44 8.09 31.73
C LEU A 154 32.97 7.83 31.57
N SER A 155 33.52 7.90 30.37
CA SER A 155 34.94 7.81 30.11
C SER A 155 35.70 9.00 30.74
N LEU A 156 35.20 10.23 30.58
CA LEU A 156 35.80 11.40 31.24
C LEU A 156 35.82 11.31 32.76
N LEU A 157 34.72 10.77 33.35
CA LEU A 157 34.67 10.53 34.82
C LEU A 157 35.63 9.45 35.26
N HIS A 158 35.88 8.44 34.44
CA HIS A 158 36.81 7.35 34.72
C HIS A 158 38.29 7.79 34.60
N GLU A 159 38.60 8.58 33.55
CA GLU A 159 39.95 9.04 33.24
C GLU A 159 40.44 10.17 34.15
N ALA A 160 39.52 10.95 34.73
CA ALA A 160 39.86 12.09 35.59
C ALA A 160 39.28 11.91 37.01
N PRO A 161 39.83 11.03 37.85
CA PRO A 161 39.30 10.78 39.19
C PRO A 161 39.40 12.01 40.12
N ASP A 162 40.36 12.92 39.89
CA ASP A 162 40.56 14.16 40.67
C ASP A 162 39.71 15.35 40.20
N MET A 163 38.75 15.12 39.32
CA MET A 163 37.84 16.15 38.81
C MET A 163 37.07 16.83 39.96
N PRO A 164 36.86 18.18 39.92
CA PRO A 164 36.05 18.89 40.88
C PRO A 164 34.64 18.32 41.03
N GLU A 165 34.10 18.21 42.23
CA GLU A 165 32.82 17.56 42.52
C GLU A 165 31.64 18.17 41.73
N GLN A 166 31.59 19.49 41.57
CA GLN A 166 30.58 20.15 40.73
C GLN A 166 30.63 19.70 39.25
N GLN A 167 31.81 19.40 38.75
CA GLN A 167 31.98 18.96 37.37
C GLN A 167 31.58 17.47 37.23
N LYS A 168 31.88 16.63 38.22
CA LYS A 168 31.41 15.25 38.31
C LYS A 168 29.89 15.20 38.31
N GLU A 169 29.25 15.97 39.18
CA GLU A 169 27.79 16.06 39.28
C GLU A 169 27.16 16.46 37.93
N LYS A 170 27.72 17.48 37.25
CA LYS A 170 27.27 17.92 35.96
C LYS A 170 27.38 16.81 34.92
N TYR A 171 28.50 16.06 34.89
CA TYR A 171 28.71 15.00 33.90
C TYR A 171 27.81 13.81 34.14
N VAL A 172 27.62 13.41 35.42
CA VAL A 172 26.66 12.38 35.83
C VAL A 172 25.25 12.77 35.39
N LYS A 173 24.83 14.00 35.65
CA LYS A 173 23.49 14.51 35.27
C LYS A 173 23.28 14.47 33.75
N VAL A 174 24.29 14.87 32.96
CA VAL A 174 24.19 14.81 31.50
C VAL A 174 24.10 13.37 31.01
N ALA A 175 24.93 12.46 31.57
CA ALA A 175 24.91 11.04 31.19
C ALA A 175 23.56 10.41 31.56
N LEU A 176 23.01 10.69 32.72
CA LEU A 176 21.71 10.19 33.18
C LEU A 176 20.59 10.67 32.26
N ASN A 177 20.50 11.95 32.00
CA ASN A 177 19.46 12.51 31.09
C ASN A 177 19.53 11.91 29.69
N LYS A 178 20.72 11.58 29.19
CA LYS A 178 20.88 10.93 27.86
C LYS A 178 20.52 9.45 27.90
N ALA A 179 20.78 8.75 29.00
CA ALA A 179 20.37 7.36 29.19
C ALA A 179 18.84 7.24 29.30
N GLU A 180 18.18 8.10 30.06
CA GLU A 180 16.71 8.17 30.16
C GLU A 180 16.06 8.47 28.80
N ARG A 181 16.65 9.38 28.00
CA ARG A 181 16.19 9.64 26.64
C ARG A 181 16.33 8.41 25.75
N LEU A 182 17.42 7.66 25.87
CA LEU A 182 17.65 6.43 25.10
C LEU A 182 16.64 5.34 25.49
N GLU A 183 16.38 5.16 26.77
CA GLU A 183 15.36 4.24 27.28
C GLU A 183 13.98 4.57 26.68
N LYS A 184 13.59 5.85 26.69
CA LYS A 184 12.33 6.30 26.11
C LYS A 184 12.25 5.97 24.63
N LEU A 185 13.30 6.23 23.84
CA LEU A 185 13.37 5.88 22.40
C LEU A 185 13.20 4.39 22.14
N ILE A 186 13.85 3.55 22.95
CA ILE A 186 13.73 2.09 22.85
C ILE A 186 12.30 1.64 23.17
N ASN A 187 11.68 2.18 24.21
CA ASN A 187 10.31 1.85 24.59
C ASN A 187 9.30 2.27 23.51
N GLU A 188 9.46 3.45 22.91
CA GLU A 188 8.65 3.90 21.78
C GLU A 188 8.78 2.96 20.56
N LEU A 189 9.99 2.45 20.28
CA LEU A 189 10.23 1.47 19.22
C LEU A 189 9.53 0.13 19.49
N PHE A 190 9.65 -0.40 20.71
CA PHE A 190 8.99 -1.65 21.09
C PHE A 190 7.46 -1.55 20.93
N GLU A 191 6.88 -0.43 21.29
CA GLU A 191 5.45 -0.20 21.13
C GLU A 191 5.03 -0.24 19.66
N ILE A 192 5.76 0.45 18.75
CA ILE A 192 5.44 0.42 17.32
C ILE A 192 5.52 -0.98 16.74
N THR A 193 6.55 -1.76 17.14
CA THR A 193 6.68 -3.14 16.67
C THR A 193 5.52 -4.02 17.17
N LYS A 194 5.05 -3.78 18.40
CA LYS A 194 3.92 -4.48 18.99
C LYS A 194 2.59 -4.15 18.29
N TYR A 195 2.36 -2.89 17.95
CA TYR A 195 1.16 -2.47 17.20
C TYR A 195 1.13 -3.01 15.76
N ASN A 196 2.27 -3.02 15.06
CA ASN A 196 2.37 -3.59 13.71
C ASN A 196 2.06 -5.10 13.65
N ALA A 197 2.24 -5.83 14.74
CA ALA A 197 2.00 -7.27 14.80
C ALA A 197 0.51 -7.67 14.89
N HIS A 198 -0.45 -6.74 14.82
CA HIS A 198 -1.92 -6.97 14.92
C HIS A 198 -2.36 -7.83 16.13
N LYS A 199 -1.52 -7.90 17.19
CA LYS A 199 -1.76 -8.74 18.37
C LYS A 199 -2.19 -7.98 19.61
N VAL A 200 -2.52 -6.69 19.46
CA VAL A 200 -2.91 -5.87 20.63
C VAL A 200 -4.40 -6.06 20.89
N ILE A 201 -4.71 -6.81 21.93
CA ILE A 201 -6.06 -6.91 22.44
C ILE A 201 -6.29 -5.68 23.36
N ILE A 202 -7.24 -4.82 22.99
CA ILE A 202 -7.62 -3.66 23.80
C ILE A 202 -8.64 -4.09 24.85
N LYS A 203 -8.37 -3.76 26.10
CA LYS A 203 -9.30 -3.93 27.22
C LYS A 203 -10.05 -2.62 27.41
N LYS A 204 -11.19 -2.49 26.76
CA LYS A 204 -12.03 -1.29 26.86
C LYS A 204 -12.83 -1.29 28.16
N GLU A 205 -12.88 -0.13 28.80
CA GLU A 205 -13.75 0.17 29.93
C GLU A 205 -14.36 1.56 29.78
N ASN A 206 -15.37 1.88 30.59
CA ASN A 206 -16.00 3.20 30.55
C ASN A 206 -15.08 4.24 31.18
N VAL A 207 -14.55 5.16 30.39
CA VAL A 207 -13.57 6.18 30.77
C VAL A 207 -14.26 7.55 30.82
N ASP A 208 -14.19 8.21 31.94
CA ASP A 208 -14.57 9.62 32.08
C ASP A 208 -13.47 10.50 31.44
N LEU A 209 -13.84 11.17 30.34
CA LEU A 209 -12.91 12.03 29.61
C LEU A 209 -12.48 13.27 30.39
N HIS A 210 -13.37 13.79 31.25
CA HIS A 210 -13.03 14.96 32.05
C HIS A 210 -11.92 14.65 33.05
N CYS A 211 -12.07 13.54 33.77
CA CYS A 211 -11.07 13.07 34.71
C CYS A 211 -9.75 12.74 34.05
N LEU A 212 -9.79 12.00 32.93
CA LEU A 212 -8.59 11.57 32.22
C LEU A 212 -7.80 12.74 31.61
N ILE A 213 -8.47 13.69 30.93
CA ILE A 213 -7.80 14.84 30.31
C ILE A 213 -7.23 15.77 31.40
N ALA A 214 -7.95 16.02 32.48
CA ALA A 214 -7.44 16.82 33.61
C ALA A 214 -6.15 16.20 34.19
N GLN A 215 -6.14 14.89 34.41
CA GLN A 215 -4.96 14.17 34.91
C GLN A 215 -3.77 14.29 33.94
N VAL A 216 -3.99 14.20 32.63
CA VAL A 216 -2.93 14.34 31.60
C VAL A 216 -2.41 15.78 31.57
N ILE A 217 -3.26 16.79 31.72
CA ILE A 217 -2.85 18.20 31.80
C ILE A 217 -1.94 18.40 33.01
N ASP A 218 -2.31 17.89 34.17
CA ASP A 218 -1.52 18.01 35.42
C ASP A 218 -0.14 17.33 35.25
N GLU A 219 -0.08 16.17 34.64
CA GLU A 219 1.20 15.47 34.36
C GLU A 219 2.12 16.31 33.46
N ILE A 220 1.58 17.02 32.46
CA ILE A 220 2.37 17.77 31.47
C ILE A 220 2.60 19.22 31.89
N TYR A 221 1.96 19.69 32.96
CA TYR A 221 2.10 21.05 33.44
C TYR A 221 3.54 21.56 33.59
N PRO A 222 4.53 20.78 34.11
CA PRO A 222 5.92 21.24 34.14
C PRO A 222 6.51 21.54 32.79
N THR A 223 6.09 20.80 31.74
CA THR A 223 6.55 21.02 30.36
C THR A 223 5.90 22.27 29.76
N LEU A 224 4.63 22.49 30.02
CA LEU A 224 3.88 23.66 29.56
C LEU A 224 4.42 24.94 30.22
N SER A 225 4.57 24.92 31.53
CA SER A 225 5.05 26.09 32.29
C SER A 225 6.46 26.52 31.95
N ALA A 226 7.34 25.60 31.50
CA ALA A 226 8.68 25.93 31.08
C ALA A 226 8.73 26.90 29.88
N ASN A 227 7.70 26.91 29.02
CA ASN A 227 7.55 27.84 27.90
C ASN A 227 6.51 28.95 28.19
N GLY A 228 5.96 28.99 29.40
CA GLY A 228 4.88 29.92 29.78
C GLY A 228 3.52 29.59 29.15
N ASN A 229 3.39 28.40 28.56
CA ASN A 229 2.11 27.96 27.99
C ASN A 229 1.16 27.43 29.07
N THR A 230 -0.13 27.53 28.82
CA THR A 230 -1.22 27.00 29.66
C THR A 230 -2.08 26.04 28.84
N ALA A 231 -2.75 25.12 29.50
CA ALA A 231 -3.74 24.26 28.85
C ALA A 231 -5.10 24.44 29.55
N VAL A 232 -6.13 24.61 28.73
CA VAL A 232 -7.53 24.78 29.21
C VAL A 232 -8.38 23.69 28.58
N PHE A 233 -9.17 23.01 29.40
CA PHE A 233 -10.10 21.98 28.97
C PHE A 233 -11.55 22.43 29.12
N THR A 234 -12.32 22.32 28.05
CA THR A 234 -13.75 22.62 28.02
C THR A 234 -14.49 21.44 27.42
N ALA A 235 -15.44 20.90 28.13
CA ALA A 235 -16.24 19.77 27.67
C ALA A 235 -17.70 19.89 28.12
N GLU A 236 -18.58 19.21 27.44
CA GLU A 236 -19.94 18.95 27.91
C GLU A 236 -19.89 18.05 29.15
N ASP A 237 -20.88 18.19 30.04
CA ASP A 237 -20.98 17.38 31.26
C ASP A 237 -21.15 15.88 30.94
N ASN A 238 -20.52 15.02 31.75
CA ASN A 238 -20.66 13.55 31.68
C ASN A 238 -20.25 12.90 30.34
N LEU A 239 -19.19 13.38 29.72
CA LEU A 239 -18.62 12.72 28.56
C LEU A 239 -17.80 11.49 28.96
N SER A 240 -18.27 10.31 28.57
CA SER A 240 -17.53 9.05 28.75
C SER A 240 -17.43 8.26 27.46
N VAL A 241 -16.33 7.53 27.31
CA VAL A 241 -16.03 6.70 26.13
C VAL A 241 -15.58 5.30 26.53
N ASN A 242 -15.93 4.30 25.78
CA ASN A 242 -15.45 2.93 26.00
C ASN A 242 -14.06 2.73 25.39
N ALA A 243 -13.02 2.85 26.20
CA ALA A 243 -11.63 2.87 25.77
C ALA A 243 -10.72 2.20 26.81
N GLU A 244 -9.48 1.91 26.44
CA GLU A 244 -8.41 1.52 27.37
C GLU A 244 -7.76 2.81 27.91
N PRO A 245 -7.91 3.13 29.24
CA PRO A 245 -7.54 4.41 29.80
C PRO A 245 -6.08 4.78 29.61
N GLU A 246 -5.17 3.83 29.86
CA GLU A 246 -3.72 4.03 29.73
C GLU A 246 -3.31 4.39 28.29
N LYS A 247 -3.94 3.74 27.30
CA LYS A 247 -3.66 4.03 25.90
C LYS A 247 -4.23 5.37 25.46
N LEU A 248 -5.44 5.70 25.94
CA LEU A 248 -6.06 6.98 25.62
C LEU A 248 -5.31 8.15 26.29
N ALA A 249 -4.90 7.98 27.55
CA ALA A 249 -4.01 8.93 28.23
C ALA A 249 -2.73 9.19 27.45
N ARG A 250 -2.13 8.13 26.89
CA ARG A 250 -0.93 8.24 26.05
C ARG A 250 -1.19 9.04 24.77
N VAL A 251 -2.35 8.86 24.11
CA VAL A 251 -2.73 9.69 22.96
C VAL A 251 -2.76 11.16 23.34
N PHE A 252 -3.48 11.50 24.42
CA PHE A 252 -3.60 12.88 24.87
C PHE A 252 -2.27 13.48 25.33
N SER A 253 -1.44 12.70 26.03
CA SER A 253 -0.09 13.09 26.41
C SER A 253 0.80 13.37 25.18
N ASN A 254 0.73 12.54 24.13
CA ASN A 254 1.47 12.76 22.91
C ASN A 254 1.04 14.05 22.18
N LEU A 255 -0.26 14.32 22.10
CA LEU A 255 -0.79 15.54 21.49
C LEU A 255 -0.44 16.79 22.29
N LEU A 256 -0.58 16.76 23.62
CA LEU A 256 -0.21 17.89 24.48
C LEU A 256 1.29 18.16 24.47
N ARG A 257 2.15 17.14 24.48
CA ARG A 257 3.62 17.31 24.34
C ARG A 257 3.97 17.89 22.99
N ASN A 258 3.25 17.50 21.93
CA ASN A 258 3.42 18.07 20.61
C ASN A 258 3.02 19.56 20.61
N ALA A 259 1.85 19.88 21.13
CA ALA A 259 1.38 21.26 21.28
C ALA A 259 2.37 22.10 22.10
N ALA A 260 2.85 21.63 23.25
CA ALA A 260 3.84 22.33 24.09
C ALA A 260 5.18 22.58 23.35
N SER A 261 5.57 21.70 22.43
CA SER A 261 6.84 21.80 21.71
C SER A 261 6.78 22.75 20.52
N TYR A 262 5.60 22.91 19.89
CA TYR A 262 5.42 23.67 18.65
C TYR A 262 4.56 24.92 18.80
N SER A 263 3.98 25.16 19.98
CA SER A 263 3.28 26.41 20.26
C SER A 263 4.26 27.58 20.42
N TYR A 264 3.78 28.77 20.12
CA TYR A 264 4.44 29.99 20.52
C TYR A 264 4.51 30.10 22.03
N PRO A 265 5.57 30.67 22.59
CA PRO A 265 5.66 30.92 24.04
C PRO A 265 4.49 31.77 24.55
N GLN A 266 4.06 31.52 25.78
CA GLN A 266 3.02 32.29 26.45
C GLN A 266 1.63 32.25 25.76
N THR A 267 1.33 31.14 25.02
CA THR A 267 0.04 30.92 24.41
C THR A 267 -0.77 29.86 25.19
N GLU A 268 -2.07 29.88 24.99
CA GLU A 268 -2.98 28.89 25.52
C GLU A 268 -3.15 27.73 24.54
N ILE A 269 -3.18 26.49 25.06
CA ILE A 269 -3.56 25.29 24.36
C ILE A 269 -4.98 24.94 24.77
N THR A 270 -5.91 24.97 23.82
CA THR A 270 -7.32 24.69 24.11
C THR A 270 -7.64 23.24 23.79
N ILE A 271 -8.22 22.53 24.74
CA ILE A 271 -8.75 21.19 24.55
C ILE A 271 -10.26 21.28 24.68
N SER A 272 -10.98 20.77 23.68
CA SER A 272 -12.43 20.74 23.72
C SER A 272 -12.95 19.34 23.42
N ALA A 273 -14.02 18.94 24.12
CA ALA A 273 -14.70 17.67 23.86
C ALA A 273 -16.21 17.88 23.76
N LYS A 274 -16.82 17.32 22.72
CA LYS A 274 -18.27 17.38 22.48
C LYS A 274 -18.83 16.08 22.00
N ARG A 275 -20.08 15.79 22.31
CA ARG A 275 -20.83 14.65 21.80
C ARG A 275 -21.38 14.96 20.41
N LEU A 276 -21.20 14.04 19.48
CA LEU A 276 -21.89 14.00 18.19
C LEU A 276 -22.97 12.91 18.24
N GLU A 277 -23.75 12.76 17.18
CA GLU A 277 -24.86 11.79 17.11
C GLU A 277 -24.44 10.35 17.45
N HIS A 278 -23.29 9.91 16.92
CA HIS A 278 -22.76 8.55 17.10
C HIS A 278 -21.33 8.49 17.63
N ASP A 279 -20.68 9.64 17.81
CA ASP A 279 -19.28 9.75 18.14
C ASP A 279 -19.04 10.80 19.23
N ILE A 280 -17.85 10.78 19.82
CA ILE A 280 -17.29 11.88 20.60
C ILE A 280 -16.17 12.51 19.80
N GLN A 281 -16.20 13.83 19.64
CA GLN A 281 -15.13 14.60 19.05
C GLN A 281 -14.31 15.30 20.13
N ILE A 282 -12.98 15.11 20.11
CA ILE A 282 -12.02 15.76 20.99
C ILE A 282 -11.06 16.55 20.11
N THR A 283 -10.93 17.85 20.38
CA THR A 283 -10.06 18.75 19.61
C THR A 283 -8.97 19.31 20.51
N PHE A 284 -7.73 19.23 20.07
CA PHE A 284 -6.57 19.89 20.64
C PHE A 284 -6.18 21.02 19.70
N GLU A 285 -6.30 22.25 20.14
CA GLU A 285 -5.96 23.46 19.40
C GLU A 285 -4.78 24.16 20.06
N ASN A 286 -3.80 24.54 19.23
CA ASN A 286 -2.67 25.32 19.70
C ASN A 286 -2.22 26.35 18.67
N HIS A 287 -1.59 27.44 19.15
CA HIS A 287 -1.07 28.51 18.31
C HIS A 287 0.41 28.30 18.02
N GLY A 288 0.77 28.15 16.75
CA GLY A 288 2.13 27.93 16.31
C GLY A 288 2.29 28.19 14.81
N LYS A 289 3.50 27.99 14.29
CA LYS A 289 3.79 28.16 12.87
C LYS A 289 2.87 27.29 12.02
N THR A 290 2.21 27.91 11.04
CA THR A 290 1.33 27.18 10.10
C THR A 290 2.09 26.08 9.36
N ILE A 291 1.52 24.87 9.37
CA ILE A 291 2.09 23.69 8.70
C ILE A 291 1.54 23.61 7.28
N PRO A 292 2.41 23.56 6.23
CA PRO A 292 1.96 23.40 4.85
C PRO A 292 1.15 22.13 4.64
N GLN A 293 0.16 22.16 3.75
CA GLN A 293 -0.74 21.02 3.49
C GLN A 293 0.00 19.75 3.07
N GLU A 294 1.11 19.87 2.33
CA GLU A 294 1.94 18.74 1.93
C GLU A 294 2.56 18.02 3.13
N GLN A 295 2.95 18.78 4.16
CA GLN A 295 3.51 18.25 5.39
C GLN A 295 2.44 17.69 6.34
N LEU A 296 1.23 18.30 6.36
CA LEU A 296 0.09 17.78 7.13
C LEU A 296 -0.31 16.37 6.70
N ASN A 297 -0.21 16.06 5.41
CA ASN A 297 -0.55 14.72 4.90
C ASN A 297 0.38 13.61 5.42
N SER A 298 1.59 13.98 5.84
CA SER A 298 2.62 13.05 6.31
C SER A 298 2.92 13.16 7.82
N ILE A 299 2.21 14.03 8.55
CA ILE A 299 2.51 14.31 9.97
C ILE A 299 2.32 13.09 10.90
N PHE A 300 1.47 12.13 10.51
CA PHE A 300 1.26 10.87 11.22
C PHE A 300 2.19 9.74 10.75
N GLU A 301 3.01 9.98 9.73
CA GLU A 301 3.98 8.97 9.29
C GLU A 301 5.07 8.77 10.36
N LYS A 302 5.48 7.50 10.53
CA LYS A 302 6.51 7.12 11.51
C LYS A 302 7.83 7.81 11.19
N PHE A 303 8.48 8.36 12.23
CA PHE A 303 9.77 9.07 12.14
C PHE A 303 9.73 10.35 11.29
N ASN A 304 8.55 10.82 10.89
CA ASN A 304 8.43 12.09 10.20
C ASN A 304 8.60 13.25 11.18
N ARG A 305 9.48 14.20 10.85
CA ARG A 305 9.71 15.43 11.60
C ARG A 305 9.80 16.56 10.61
N LEU A 306 9.11 17.66 10.91
CA LEU A 306 9.24 18.88 10.13
C LEU A 306 10.71 19.37 10.16
N ASP A 307 11.23 19.87 9.05
CA ASP A 307 12.68 20.18 8.89
C ASP A 307 13.21 21.13 9.96
N ASP A 308 12.43 22.11 10.38
CA ASP A 308 12.79 23.05 11.46
C ASP A 308 12.95 22.35 12.83
N ALA A 309 12.25 21.25 13.05
CA ALA A 309 12.32 20.45 14.27
C ALA A 309 13.51 19.50 14.34
N ARG A 310 14.17 19.23 13.22
CA ARG A 310 15.41 18.43 13.16
C ARG A 310 16.59 19.15 13.81
N LEU A 311 16.59 20.47 13.79
CA LEU A 311 17.65 21.33 14.35
C LEU A 311 17.44 21.61 15.84
N SER A 312 16.25 21.43 16.40
CA SER A 312 15.97 21.68 17.80
C SER A 312 16.19 20.43 18.66
N ASN A 313 16.87 20.62 19.81
CA ASN A 313 17.11 19.55 20.80
C ASN A 313 15.82 19.12 21.56
N THR A 314 14.69 19.76 21.29
CA THR A 314 13.41 19.61 22.00
C THR A 314 12.49 18.54 21.42
N GLY A 315 12.77 18.04 20.20
CA GLY A 315 11.88 17.11 19.51
C GLY A 315 12.08 15.64 19.91
N GLY A 316 10.99 14.89 20.06
CA GLY A 316 10.96 13.43 20.21
C GLY A 316 11.39 12.71 18.91
N ALA A 317 11.33 11.37 18.90
CA ALA A 317 11.71 10.51 17.76
C ALA A 317 10.80 10.62 16.52
N GLY A 318 9.78 11.47 16.51
CA GLY A 318 8.77 11.51 15.44
C GLY A 318 7.80 10.33 15.46
N LEU A 319 7.65 9.70 16.62
CA LEU A 319 6.82 8.52 16.80
C LEU A 319 5.50 8.80 17.53
N GLY A 320 5.42 9.92 18.25
CA GLY A 320 4.27 10.23 19.13
C GLY A 320 2.94 10.32 18.37
N LEU A 321 2.90 11.02 17.21
CA LEU A 321 1.67 11.16 16.42
C LEU A 321 1.28 9.86 15.73
N SER A 322 2.23 9.08 15.22
CA SER A 322 1.94 7.77 14.61
C SER A 322 1.43 6.75 15.64
N ILE A 323 1.95 6.79 16.88
CA ILE A 323 1.42 5.97 17.99
C ILE A 323 0.00 6.43 18.37
N ALA A 324 -0.25 7.73 18.39
CA ALA A 324 -1.58 8.26 18.68
C ALA A 324 -2.60 7.81 17.62
N GLU A 325 -2.26 7.90 16.35
CA GLU A 325 -3.10 7.44 15.24
C GLU A 325 -3.42 5.94 15.37
N GLU A 326 -2.41 5.10 15.59
CA GLU A 326 -2.59 3.65 15.73
C GLU A 326 -3.49 3.30 16.92
N ILE A 327 -3.30 3.95 18.07
CA ILE A 327 -4.15 3.73 19.24
C ILE A 327 -5.60 4.14 18.96
N ILE A 328 -5.83 5.28 18.32
CA ILE A 328 -7.18 5.73 17.96
C ILE A 328 -7.83 4.77 16.96
N HIS A 329 -7.10 4.28 15.95
CA HIS A 329 -7.60 3.26 15.02
C HIS A 329 -7.98 1.95 15.72
N LEU A 330 -7.19 1.48 16.67
CA LEU A 330 -7.51 0.30 17.48
C LEU A 330 -8.79 0.49 18.29
N HIS A 331 -9.13 1.72 18.68
CA HIS A 331 -10.38 2.05 19.35
C HIS A 331 -11.58 2.19 18.39
N GLY A 332 -11.34 2.09 17.07
CA GLY A 332 -12.36 2.27 16.03
C GLY A 332 -12.62 3.74 15.68
N GLY A 333 -11.74 4.63 16.12
CA GLY A 333 -11.83 6.07 15.88
C GLY A 333 -10.95 6.55 14.72
N LYS A 334 -10.89 7.87 14.59
CA LYS A 334 -10.07 8.57 13.57
C LYS A 334 -9.41 9.78 14.22
N ILE A 335 -8.18 10.09 13.81
CA ILE A 335 -7.48 11.33 14.12
C ILE A 335 -7.14 12.07 12.83
N THR A 336 -7.28 13.39 12.84
CA THR A 336 -6.93 14.27 11.72
C THR A 336 -6.22 15.51 12.25
N ALA A 337 -5.43 16.15 11.38
CA ALA A 337 -4.78 17.42 11.69
C ALA A 337 -5.13 18.48 10.64
N SER A 338 -5.27 19.71 11.07
CA SER A 338 -5.41 20.89 10.21
C SER A 338 -4.55 22.02 10.72
N SER A 339 -4.10 22.91 9.84
CA SER A 339 -3.33 24.09 10.23
C SER A 339 -3.62 25.26 9.32
N GLN A 340 -4.14 26.35 9.89
CA GLN A 340 -4.44 27.60 9.19
C GLN A 340 -4.25 28.79 10.12
N ASN A 341 -3.78 29.92 9.60
CA ASN A 341 -3.69 31.17 10.36
C ASN A 341 -2.96 31.03 11.71
N GLU A 342 -1.82 30.35 11.71
CA GLU A 342 -1.01 30.08 12.91
C GLU A 342 -1.75 29.28 14.01
N THR A 343 -2.84 28.61 13.66
CA THR A 343 -3.55 27.66 14.51
C THR A 343 -3.33 26.25 13.96
N ILE A 344 -3.11 25.30 14.86
CA ILE A 344 -2.92 23.89 14.57
C ILE A 344 -3.96 23.11 15.38
N ASP A 345 -4.79 22.34 14.68
CA ASP A 345 -5.84 21.52 15.28
C ASP A 345 -5.56 20.04 15.07
N PHE A 346 -5.64 19.26 16.14
CA PHE A 346 -5.74 17.82 16.10
C PHE A 346 -7.13 17.40 16.54
N VAL A 347 -7.87 16.74 15.66
CA VAL A 347 -9.24 16.33 15.90
C VAL A 347 -9.31 14.81 15.99
N ILE A 348 -9.73 14.31 17.14
CA ILE A 348 -9.98 12.89 17.41
C ILE A 348 -11.49 12.65 17.35
N THR A 349 -11.91 11.60 16.68
CA THR A 349 -13.29 11.10 16.68
C THR A 349 -13.29 9.67 17.21
N LEU A 350 -14.03 9.40 18.27
CA LEU A 350 -14.18 8.08 18.88
C LEU A 350 -15.64 7.66 18.85
N PRO A 351 -15.98 6.40 18.50
CA PRO A 351 -17.36 5.95 18.53
C PRO A 351 -17.92 5.95 19.95
N LEU A 352 -19.12 6.49 20.10
CA LEU A 352 -19.92 6.27 21.29
C LEU A 352 -20.23 4.78 21.38
N SER A 353 -19.96 4.20 22.54
CA SER A 353 -20.36 2.83 22.84
C SER A 353 -21.87 2.69 22.63
N ALA A 354 -22.29 1.77 21.73
CA ALA A 354 -23.68 1.36 21.65
C ALA A 354 -24.11 0.64 22.93
#